data_0677ce7b46463377ca3f8b40b0524716
#
_entry.id   0677ce7b46463377ca3f8b40b0524716
#
_cell.length_a   1.000
_cell.length_b   1.000
_cell.length_c   1.000
_cell.angle_alpha   90.00
_cell.angle_beta   90.00
_cell.angle_gamma   90.00
#
_symmetry.space_group_name_H-M   'P 1'
#
loop_
_entity.id
_entity.type
_entity.pdbx_description
1 polymer ?
#
loop_
_entity_poly.entity_id
_entity_poly.type
_entity_poly.pdbx_seq_one_letter_code
_entity_poly.pdbx_strand_id
1 'polypeptide(L)'
;MRRTRTPLRPAVLGLVLLAASAGVSVAHQFWLDVTDHAPRRGEVVEVRALSGTGFRGETRPWTGARCVEFAWHTDRRLALAPFATEGETRWAAQAFVDTTGGWVQYQSTFASIELPAGEFDAYLTEEGLSGPLAARARLEPKPLGRERYRRCCKAWLAGRDERRATKPLGQPLELVPRSRPGAASELRVRVLWQGHPLAGALVKTWRQPLAANGHTRPVLERDSVEVAQEARSDVNGDVRLDVRAAGEWLVSTVHMVAAPETPPAPGTPDADWESTWASLTFARLVPDTTQRPSP
;
A
#
# COMPACT_ATOMS: atom_id res chain seq x y z
N MET A 1 10.07 -81.23 13.33
CA MET A 1 10.28 -79.73 13.50
C MET A 1 9.57 -78.98 12.36
N ARG A 2 8.44 -78.44 12.58
CA ARG A 2 7.69 -77.65 11.60
C ARG A 2 7.93 -76.19 11.92
N ARG A 3 8.53 -75.42 11.02
CA ARG A 3 8.70 -73.95 11.12
C ARG A 3 7.45 -73.27 10.58
N THR A 4 6.74 -72.57 11.46
CA THR A 4 5.59 -71.69 11.13
C THR A 4 6.13 -70.36 10.59
N ARG A 5 5.75 -70.02 9.38
CA ARG A 5 6.04 -68.70 8.74
C ARG A 5 4.88 -67.74 9.10
N THR A 6 5.19 -66.67 9.77
CA THR A 6 4.28 -65.58 10.06
C THR A 6 4.17 -64.66 8.81
N PRO A 7 2.97 -64.26 8.36
CA PRO A 7 2.85 -63.35 7.22
C PRO A 7 3.10 -61.90 7.65
N LEU A 8 4.00 -61.20 6.92
CA LEU A 8 4.16 -59.76 7.00
C LEU A 8 2.89 -59.09 6.48
N ARG A 9 2.28 -58.23 7.31
CA ARG A 9 1.23 -57.30 6.91
C ARG A 9 1.86 -56.12 6.20
N PRO A 10 1.34 -55.65 5.03
CA PRO A 10 1.80 -54.44 4.40
C PRO A 10 1.31 -53.22 5.20
N ALA A 11 2.24 -52.38 5.66
CA ALA A 11 1.94 -51.08 6.21
C ALA A 11 1.51 -50.14 5.05
N VAL A 12 0.25 -49.78 5.03
CA VAL A 12 -0.28 -48.73 4.14
C VAL A 12 0.22 -47.41 4.67
N LEU A 13 1.21 -46.83 4.01
CA LEU A 13 1.70 -45.48 4.26
C LEU A 13 0.67 -44.53 3.68
N GLY A 14 -0.23 -43.99 4.53
CA GLY A 14 -1.16 -42.95 4.15
C GLY A 14 -0.40 -41.64 3.87
N LEU A 15 -0.24 -41.32 2.59
CA LEU A 15 0.25 -40.00 2.15
C LEU A 15 -0.83 -38.99 2.44
N VAL A 16 -0.72 -38.28 3.58
CA VAL A 16 -1.54 -37.09 3.85
C VAL A 16 -1.01 -35.97 2.94
N LEU A 17 -1.68 -35.78 1.79
CA LEU A 17 -1.53 -34.53 1.03
C LEU A 17 -2.10 -33.40 1.88
N LEU A 18 -1.22 -32.64 2.56
CA LEU A 18 -1.56 -31.30 3.00
C LEU A 18 -1.76 -30.48 1.72
N ALA A 19 -3.00 -30.32 1.29
CA ALA A 19 -3.38 -29.25 0.39
C ALA A 19 -3.16 -27.94 1.15
N ALA A 20 -1.99 -27.32 0.96
CA ALA A 20 -1.78 -25.94 1.27
C ALA A 20 -2.77 -25.18 0.38
N SER A 21 -3.93 -24.81 0.95
CA SER A 21 -4.78 -23.80 0.36
C SER A 21 -3.94 -22.50 0.37
N ALA A 22 -3.20 -22.28 -0.71
CA ALA A 22 -2.72 -20.96 -1.06
C ALA A 22 -4.00 -20.14 -1.28
N GLY A 23 -4.50 -19.51 -0.22
CA GLY A 23 -5.50 -18.47 -0.33
C GLY A 23 -4.91 -17.43 -1.25
N VAL A 24 -5.43 -17.34 -2.48
CA VAL A 24 -5.07 -16.29 -3.41
C VAL A 24 -5.59 -15.00 -2.80
N SER A 25 -4.77 -14.34 -2.03
CA SER A 25 -5.07 -13.00 -1.51
C SER A 25 -4.96 -12.03 -2.68
N VAL A 26 -6.11 -11.77 -3.28
CA VAL A 26 -6.27 -11.08 -4.54
C VAL A 26 -6.02 -9.57 -4.44
N ALA A 27 -6.24 -8.98 -3.27
CA ALA A 27 -6.15 -7.54 -3.06
C ALA A 27 -5.10 -7.19 -1.99
N HIS A 28 -3.83 -7.30 -2.34
CA HIS A 28 -2.79 -6.83 -1.45
C HIS A 28 -2.60 -5.33 -1.56
N GLN A 29 -2.66 -4.63 -0.42
CA GLN A 29 -2.16 -3.27 -0.31
C GLN A 29 -0.67 -3.27 -0.66
N PHE A 30 -0.21 -2.16 -1.20
CA PHE A 30 1.19 -1.91 -1.46
C PHE A 30 1.53 -0.53 -0.90
N TRP A 31 2.57 -0.43 -0.09
CA TRP A 31 2.93 0.82 0.55
C TRP A 31 4.43 1.01 0.66
N LEU A 32 4.85 2.25 0.83
CA LEU A 32 6.21 2.58 1.24
C LEU A 32 6.32 2.48 2.75
N ASP A 33 7.32 1.76 3.19
CA ASP A 33 7.75 1.60 4.56
C ASP A 33 9.03 2.42 4.77
N VAL A 34 9.03 3.29 5.76
CA VAL A 34 10.19 4.09 6.15
C VAL A 34 10.56 3.77 7.60
N THR A 35 11.85 3.75 7.91
CA THR A 35 12.31 3.39 9.27
C THR A 35 11.89 4.41 10.32
N ASP A 36 11.70 5.67 9.92
CA ASP A 36 11.22 6.73 10.78
C ASP A 36 10.42 7.76 9.97
N HIS A 37 9.23 8.10 10.46
CA HIS A 37 8.37 9.14 9.90
C HIS A 37 8.66 10.54 10.46
N ALA A 38 9.48 10.67 11.52
CA ALA A 38 9.83 11.95 12.14
C ALA A 38 11.36 12.03 12.43
N PRO A 39 12.19 11.78 11.40
CA PRO A 39 13.63 11.68 11.59
C PRO A 39 14.23 13.01 12.05
N ARG A 40 15.30 12.93 12.82
CA ARG A 40 16.12 14.08 13.18
C ARG A 40 17.07 14.43 12.03
N ARG A 41 17.48 15.68 12.00
CA ARG A 41 18.46 16.12 11.01
C ARG A 41 19.73 15.27 11.08
N GLY A 42 20.16 14.72 9.95
CA GLY A 42 21.31 13.84 9.80
C GLY A 42 21.02 12.36 10.02
N GLU A 43 19.82 12.02 10.50
CA GLU A 43 19.40 10.63 10.63
C GLU A 43 19.15 9.98 9.27
N VAL A 44 19.56 8.73 9.12
CA VAL A 44 19.37 7.98 7.89
C VAL A 44 17.99 7.32 7.91
N VAL A 45 17.18 7.66 6.92
CA VAL A 45 15.88 7.01 6.68
C VAL A 45 16.08 5.95 5.59
N GLU A 46 15.77 4.72 5.92
CA GLU A 46 15.67 3.65 4.93
C GLU A 46 14.24 3.59 4.38
N VAL A 47 14.14 3.27 3.10
CA VAL A 47 12.87 3.11 2.39
C VAL A 47 12.80 1.71 1.81
N ARG A 48 11.69 1.04 2.06
CA ARG A 48 11.31 -0.25 1.48
C ARG A 48 9.91 -0.15 0.88
N ALA A 49 9.57 -1.09 0.03
CA ALA A 49 8.17 -1.30 -0.35
C ALA A 49 7.69 -2.64 0.19
N LEU A 50 6.45 -2.66 0.67
CA LEU A 50 5.80 -3.86 1.16
C LEU A 50 4.51 -4.13 0.37
N SER A 51 4.19 -5.42 0.24
CA SER A 51 2.91 -5.89 -0.29
C SER A 51 2.29 -6.87 0.69
N GLY A 52 1.05 -6.64 1.08
CA GLY A 52 0.37 -7.48 2.08
C GLY A 52 -0.96 -6.90 2.52
N THR A 53 -1.40 -7.27 3.72
CA THR A 53 -2.67 -6.84 4.29
C THR A 53 -2.46 -6.34 5.73
N GLY A 54 -3.03 -5.18 6.06
CA GLY A 54 -3.05 -4.67 7.43
C GLY A 54 -1.67 -4.50 8.05
N PHE A 55 -0.72 -3.90 7.36
CA PHE A 55 0.69 -3.73 7.75
C PHE A 55 1.54 -5.02 7.81
N ARG A 56 0.93 -6.20 7.78
CA ARG A 56 1.66 -7.44 7.59
C ARG A 56 1.87 -7.67 6.10
N GLY A 57 3.12 -7.68 5.68
CA GLY A 57 3.46 -7.83 4.27
C GLY A 57 4.88 -8.31 4.06
N GLU A 58 5.16 -8.67 2.82
CA GLU A 58 6.48 -9.04 2.36
C GLU A 58 7.18 -7.84 1.74
N THR A 59 8.46 -7.68 2.05
CA THR A 59 9.29 -6.69 1.37
C THR A 59 9.44 -7.05 -0.09
N ARG A 60 9.28 -6.06 -0.96
CA ARG A 60 9.40 -6.26 -2.41
C ARG A 60 10.79 -5.85 -2.87
N PRO A 61 11.46 -6.71 -3.64
CA PRO A 61 12.74 -6.33 -4.22
C PRO A 61 12.55 -5.18 -5.20
N TRP A 62 13.55 -4.29 -5.27
CA TRP A 62 13.59 -3.23 -6.26
C TRP A 62 13.69 -3.81 -7.66
N THR A 63 12.90 -3.25 -8.57
CA THR A 63 12.94 -3.57 -10.00
C THR A 63 12.84 -2.27 -10.79
N GLY A 64 13.97 -1.83 -11.35
CA GLY A 64 14.05 -0.55 -12.06
C GLY A 64 13.08 -0.46 -13.24
N ALA A 65 12.87 -1.57 -13.97
CA ALA A 65 11.89 -1.64 -15.07
C ALA A 65 10.43 -1.42 -14.61
N ARG A 66 10.15 -1.53 -13.33
CA ARG A 66 8.82 -1.26 -12.74
C ARG A 66 8.67 0.18 -12.25
N CYS A 67 9.70 0.99 -12.27
CA CYS A 67 9.70 2.33 -11.70
C CYS A 67 9.40 3.39 -12.76
N VAL A 68 8.32 4.14 -12.57
CA VAL A 68 8.05 5.39 -13.29
C VAL A 68 8.63 6.57 -12.51
N GLU A 69 8.42 6.56 -11.20
CA GLU A 69 8.89 7.61 -10.29
C GLU A 69 9.29 6.98 -8.95
N PHE A 70 10.48 7.33 -8.47
CA PHE A 70 10.89 7.10 -7.09
C PHE A 70 11.73 8.28 -6.65
N ALA A 71 11.17 9.14 -5.81
CA ALA A 71 11.78 10.39 -5.42
C ALA A 71 11.38 10.84 -4.03
N TRP A 72 12.23 11.66 -3.43
CA TRP A 72 11.94 12.42 -2.22
C TRP A 72 11.66 13.87 -2.58
N HIS A 73 10.46 14.33 -2.29
CA HIS A 73 9.97 15.68 -2.52
C HIS A 73 10.09 16.52 -1.26
N THR A 74 11.07 17.39 -1.23
CA THR A 74 11.28 18.46 -0.23
C THR A 74 11.10 19.82 -0.90
N ASP A 75 11.95 20.83 -0.63
CA ASP A 75 12.07 22.04 -1.46
C ASP A 75 12.54 21.68 -2.87
N ARG A 76 13.26 20.59 -2.96
CA ARG A 76 13.78 20.03 -4.20
C ARG A 76 13.25 18.61 -4.37
N ARG A 77 13.19 18.17 -5.60
CA ARG A 77 12.97 16.77 -5.93
C ARG A 77 14.33 16.06 -5.99
N LEU A 78 14.53 15.10 -5.09
CA LEU A 78 15.68 14.20 -5.15
C LEU A 78 15.22 12.86 -5.75
N ALA A 79 15.72 12.51 -6.93
CA ALA A 79 15.49 11.18 -7.49
C ALA A 79 16.19 10.13 -6.61
N LEU A 80 15.43 9.12 -6.16
CA LEU A 80 15.93 8.02 -5.34
C LEU A 80 16.25 6.77 -6.16
N ALA A 81 15.64 6.61 -7.33
CA ALA A 81 15.88 5.47 -8.21
C ALA A 81 17.38 5.20 -8.54
N PRO A 82 18.23 6.21 -8.74
CA PRO A 82 19.66 5.99 -8.98
C PRO A 82 20.42 5.38 -7.78
N PHE A 83 19.85 5.43 -6.59
CA PHE A 83 20.46 4.85 -5.37
C PHE A 83 19.94 3.45 -5.04
N ALA A 84 18.94 2.98 -5.79
CA ALA A 84 18.36 1.67 -5.60
C ALA A 84 19.16 0.60 -6.37
N THR A 85 19.34 -0.55 -5.76
CA THR A 85 20.05 -1.69 -6.37
C THR A 85 19.03 -2.76 -6.78
N GLU A 86 19.12 -3.24 -8.03
CA GLU A 86 18.23 -4.27 -8.55
C GLU A 86 18.25 -5.51 -7.66
N GLY A 87 17.07 -6.02 -7.31
CA GLY A 87 16.89 -7.19 -6.44
C GLY A 87 16.95 -6.92 -4.94
N GLU A 88 17.45 -5.75 -4.50
CA GLU A 88 17.53 -5.42 -3.09
C GLU A 88 16.17 -5.01 -2.51
N THR A 89 15.89 -5.40 -1.26
CA THR A 89 14.65 -5.03 -0.57
C THR A 89 14.69 -3.67 0.10
N ARG A 90 15.89 -3.16 0.39
CA ARG A 90 16.11 -1.76 0.79
C ARG A 90 16.27 -0.92 -0.46
N TRP A 91 15.23 -0.17 -0.82
CA TRP A 91 15.20 0.61 -2.03
C TRP A 91 16.03 1.89 -1.96
N ALA A 92 16.12 2.50 -0.78
CA ALA A 92 16.98 3.64 -0.53
C ALA A 92 17.39 3.73 0.94
N ALA A 93 18.50 4.43 1.20
CA ALA A 93 18.92 4.88 2.52
C ALA A 93 19.50 6.29 2.36
N GLN A 94 18.83 7.31 2.91
CA GLN A 94 19.20 8.70 2.73
C GLN A 94 19.23 9.45 4.05
N ALA A 95 20.26 10.28 4.25
CA ALA A 95 20.31 11.15 5.42
C ALA A 95 19.24 12.24 5.31
N PHE A 96 18.43 12.39 6.35
CA PHE A 96 17.42 13.44 6.45
C PHE A 96 18.10 14.78 6.69
N VAL A 97 18.14 15.62 5.69
CA VAL A 97 18.83 16.92 5.73
C VAL A 97 17.88 18.10 5.90
N ASP A 98 16.61 17.89 5.61
CA ASP A 98 15.60 18.94 5.56
C ASP A 98 14.56 18.74 6.67
N THR A 99 14.56 19.63 7.67
CA THR A 99 13.60 19.60 8.79
C THR A 99 12.22 20.13 8.44
N THR A 100 11.98 20.52 7.19
CA THR A 100 10.70 21.06 6.74
C THR A 100 9.69 19.97 6.37
N GLY A 101 10.16 18.72 6.26
CA GLY A 101 9.34 17.56 5.89
C GLY A 101 9.26 17.35 4.38
N GLY A 102 8.66 16.23 4.00
CA GLY A 102 8.52 15.90 2.59
C GLY A 102 7.86 14.55 2.34
N TRP A 103 7.64 14.27 1.08
CA TRP A 103 7.07 13.03 0.58
C TRP A 103 8.11 12.14 -0.05
N VAL A 104 8.24 10.91 0.40
CA VAL A 104 8.82 9.85 -0.43
C VAL A 104 7.70 9.32 -1.30
N GLN A 105 7.89 9.39 -2.62
CA GLN A 105 6.91 8.98 -3.63
C GLN A 105 7.45 7.82 -4.44
N TYR A 106 6.56 6.86 -4.74
CA TYR A 106 6.78 5.82 -5.73
C TYR A 106 5.57 5.68 -6.66
N GLN A 107 5.84 5.51 -7.94
CA GLN A 107 4.85 5.15 -8.95
C GLN A 107 5.41 4.03 -9.81
N SER A 108 4.61 2.96 -9.99
CA SER A 108 5.01 1.84 -10.85
C SER A 108 4.50 1.99 -12.29
N THR A 109 5.13 1.24 -13.20
CA THR A 109 4.51 0.84 -14.47
C THR A 109 3.35 -0.11 -14.23
N PHE A 110 2.63 -0.51 -15.27
CA PHE A 110 1.58 -1.51 -15.17
C PHE A 110 2.13 -2.93 -14.98
N ALA A 111 1.48 -3.69 -14.14
CA ALA A 111 1.55 -5.14 -14.05
C ALA A 111 0.20 -5.72 -14.46
N SER A 112 0.12 -7.04 -14.66
CA SER A 112 -1.13 -7.73 -14.95
C SER A 112 -1.38 -8.85 -13.97
N ILE A 113 -2.67 -9.15 -13.80
CA ILE A 113 -3.16 -10.32 -13.08
C ILE A 113 -4.39 -10.86 -13.81
N GLU A 114 -4.56 -12.16 -13.76
CA GLU A 114 -5.74 -12.84 -14.24
C GLU A 114 -6.32 -13.71 -13.12
N LEU A 115 -7.61 -13.60 -12.90
CA LEU A 115 -8.31 -14.25 -11.81
C LEU A 115 -9.55 -14.97 -12.30
N PRO A 116 -9.91 -16.10 -11.68
CA PRO A 116 -11.22 -16.72 -11.86
C PRO A 116 -12.35 -15.72 -11.62
N ALA A 117 -13.45 -15.85 -12.38
CA ALA A 117 -14.55 -14.90 -12.36
C ALA A 117 -15.07 -14.61 -10.94
N GLY A 118 -15.26 -15.66 -10.12
CA GLY A 118 -15.76 -15.51 -8.75
C GLY A 118 -14.77 -14.80 -7.81
N GLU A 119 -13.48 -15.06 -7.96
CA GLU A 119 -12.43 -14.40 -7.17
C GLU A 119 -12.31 -12.92 -7.55
N PHE A 120 -12.43 -12.61 -8.85
CA PHE A 120 -12.41 -11.23 -9.31
C PHE A 120 -13.64 -10.46 -8.82
N ASP A 121 -14.86 -11.06 -8.86
CA ASP A 121 -16.06 -10.43 -8.33
C ASP A 121 -16.00 -10.23 -6.81
N ALA A 122 -15.39 -11.15 -6.05
CA ALA A 122 -15.13 -11.00 -4.62
C ALA A 122 -14.18 -9.82 -4.35
N TYR A 123 -13.10 -9.74 -5.11
CA TYR A 123 -12.16 -8.61 -5.06
C TYR A 123 -12.85 -7.26 -5.34
N LEU A 124 -13.66 -7.18 -6.40
CA LEU A 124 -14.40 -5.95 -6.73
C LEU A 124 -15.36 -5.54 -5.59
N THR A 125 -15.96 -6.53 -4.93
CA THR A 125 -16.85 -6.31 -3.79
C THR A 125 -16.08 -5.80 -2.58
N GLU A 126 -14.97 -6.45 -2.22
CA GLU A 126 -14.12 -6.09 -1.08
C GLU A 126 -13.57 -4.67 -1.22
N GLU A 127 -13.15 -4.29 -2.41
CA GLU A 127 -12.61 -2.96 -2.69
C GLU A 127 -13.68 -1.91 -3.03
N GLY A 128 -14.95 -2.28 -2.97
CA GLY A 128 -16.08 -1.37 -3.19
C GLY A 128 -16.16 -0.82 -4.61
N LEU A 129 -15.66 -1.56 -5.59
CA LEU A 129 -15.61 -1.21 -7.02
C LEU A 129 -16.94 -1.53 -7.71
N SER A 130 -18.00 -0.84 -7.29
CA SER A 130 -19.39 -1.13 -7.71
C SER A 130 -19.64 -0.98 -9.21
N GLY A 131 -18.96 -0.03 -9.88
CA GLY A 131 -19.09 0.16 -11.34
C GLY A 131 -18.62 -1.06 -12.16
N PRO A 132 -17.36 -1.50 -11.99
CA PRO A 132 -16.85 -2.73 -12.59
C PRO A 132 -17.68 -3.97 -12.23
N LEU A 133 -18.07 -4.11 -10.96
CA LEU A 133 -18.91 -5.22 -10.51
C LEU A 133 -20.27 -5.26 -11.24
N ALA A 134 -20.95 -4.12 -11.36
CA ALA A 134 -22.22 -4.00 -12.06
C ALA A 134 -22.09 -4.26 -13.58
N ALA A 135 -20.97 -3.83 -14.19
CA ALA A 135 -20.70 -4.12 -15.60
C ALA A 135 -20.52 -5.63 -15.82
N ARG A 136 -19.76 -6.30 -14.97
CA ARG A 136 -19.55 -7.76 -15.04
C ARG A 136 -20.80 -8.59 -14.75
N ALA A 137 -21.70 -8.09 -13.89
CA ALA A 137 -22.97 -8.77 -13.58
C ALA A 137 -23.89 -8.97 -14.79
N ARG A 138 -23.64 -8.26 -15.89
CA ARG A 138 -24.40 -8.34 -17.14
C ARG A 138 -23.83 -9.36 -18.14
N LEU A 139 -22.70 -9.99 -17.81
CA LEU A 139 -22.00 -10.92 -18.69
C LEU A 139 -22.36 -12.37 -18.33
N GLU A 140 -22.74 -13.18 -19.33
CA GLU A 140 -22.99 -14.61 -19.16
C GLU A 140 -22.42 -15.39 -20.37
N PRO A 141 -21.54 -16.38 -20.17
CA PRO A 141 -20.89 -16.70 -18.88
C PRO A 141 -19.92 -15.58 -18.46
N LYS A 142 -19.70 -15.44 -17.15
CA LYS A 142 -18.74 -14.45 -16.64
C LYS A 142 -17.33 -14.84 -17.04
N PRO A 143 -16.59 -13.97 -17.76
CA PRO A 143 -15.20 -14.23 -18.14
C PRO A 143 -14.24 -14.13 -16.95
N LEU A 144 -13.03 -14.61 -17.13
CA LEU A 144 -11.92 -14.32 -16.24
C LEU A 144 -11.77 -12.81 -16.04
N GLY A 145 -11.30 -12.40 -14.86
CA GLY A 145 -10.95 -11.00 -14.59
C GLY A 145 -9.53 -10.74 -15.05
N ARG A 146 -9.33 -10.13 -16.21
CA ARG A 146 -8.03 -9.72 -16.71
C ARG A 146 -7.80 -8.26 -16.36
N GLU A 147 -6.89 -7.99 -15.44
CA GLU A 147 -6.59 -6.67 -14.93
C GLU A 147 -5.13 -6.30 -15.19
N ARG A 148 -4.89 -5.07 -15.64
CA ARG A 148 -3.61 -4.41 -15.49
C ARG A 148 -3.69 -3.38 -14.38
N TYR A 149 -2.68 -3.34 -13.54
CA TYR A 149 -2.67 -2.47 -12.37
C TYR A 149 -1.35 -1.73 -12.21
N ARG A 150 -1.40 -0.55 -11.60
CA ARG A 150 -0.23 0.23 -11.17
C ARG A 150 -0.37 0.70 -9.74
N ARG A 151 0.75 1.08 -9.13
CA ARG A 151 0.86 1.52 -7.74
C ARG A 151 1.29 2.97 -7.68
N CYS A 152 0.64 3.76 -6.84
CA CYS A 152 0.92 5.17 -6.54
C CYS A 152 1.05 5.30 -5.03
N CYS A 153 2.28 5.28 -4.50
CA CYS A 153 2.51 5.21 -3.07
C CYS A 153 3.28 6.44 -2.60
N LYS A 154 3.00 6.88 -1.38
CA LYS A 154 3.79 7.92 -0.74
C LYS A 154 3.86 7.74 0.77
N ALA A 155 5.01 8.11 1.35
CA ALA A 155 5.25 8.14 2.78
C ALA A 155 5.58 9.56 3.22
N TRP A 156 4.92 10.04 4.28
CA TRP A 156 5.18 11.35 4.85
C TRP A 156 6.33 11.28 5.85
N LEU A 157 7.38 12.08 5.60
CA LEU A 157 8.40 12.39 6.59
C LEU A 157 8.06 13.72 7.22
N ALA A 158 7.80 13.70 8.54
CA ALA A 158 7.29 14.86 9.26
C ALA A 158 8.26 16.03 9.26
N GLY A 159 7.72 17.22 9.19
CA GLY A 159 8.48 18.46 9.22
C GLY A 159 7.58 19.67 9.51
N ARG A 160 8.13 20.86 9.42
CA ARG A 160 7.49 22.10 9.83
C ARG A 160 6.59 22.74 8.76
N ASP A 161 6.78 22.39 7.47
CA ASP A 161 6.04 23.02 6.38
C ASP A 161 4.78 22.22 6.01
N GLU A 162 3.62 22.70 6.46
CA GLU A 162 2.32 22.11 6.17
C GLU A 162 1.93 22.21 4.69
N ARG A 163 2.42 23.22 3.97
CA ARG A 163 2.07 23.41 2.56
C ARG A 163 2.57 22.26 1.69
N ARG A 164 3.68 21.64 2.06
CA ARG A 164 4.19 20.46 1.34
C ARG A 164 3.30 19.25 1.54
N ALA A 165 2.78 19.08 2.75
CA ALA A 165 1.88 17.96 3.05
C ALA A 165 0.60 18.00 2.20
N THR A 166 0.12 19.18 1.86
CA THR A 166 -1.17 19.40 1.16
C THR A 166 -1.04 19.59 -0.35
N LYS A 167 0.18 19.61 -0.88
CA LYS A 167 0.42 19.81 -2.31
C LYS A 167 0.32 18.47 -3.07
N PRO A 168 -0.50 18.37 -4.13
CA PRO A 168 -0.48 17.21 -5.01
C PRO A 168 0.89 16.99 -5.66
N LEU A 169 1.27 15.74 -5.85
CA LEU A 169 2.50 15.33 -6.54
C LEU A 169 2.23 14.91 -7.99
N GLY A 170 0.95 14.86 -8.41
CA GLY A 170 0.56 14.55 -9.77
C GLY A 170 0.49 13.05 -10.09
N GLN A 171 0.33 12.18 -9.07
CA GLN A 171 0.10 10.76 -9.31
C GLN A 171 -1.26 10.53 -9.97
N PRO A 172 -1.39 9.51 -10.84
CA PRO A 172 -2.66 9.19 -11.51
C PRO A 172 -3.85 8.97 -10.55
N LEU A 173 -3.64 8.25 -9.46
CA LEU A 173 -4.55 8.21 -8.31
C LEU A 173 -3.77 8.72 -7.11
N GLU A 174 -4.29 9.73 -6.44
CA GLU A 174 -3.54 10.38 -5.37
C GLU A 174 -4.39 10.65 -4.14
N LEU A 175 -3.86 10.28 -2.97
CA LEU A 175 -4.38 10.65 -1.66
C LEU A 175 -3.69 11.92 -1.21
N VAL A 176 -4.37 13.07 -1.28
CA VAL A 176 -3.80 14.39 -0.94
C VAL A 176 -4.33 14.85 0.42
N PRO A 177 -3.50 14.86 1.48
CA PRO A 177 -3.92 15.42 2.76
C PRO A 177 -4.32 16.88 2.65
N ARG A 178 -5.32 17.29 3.42
CA ARG A 178 -5.78 18.69 3.53
C ARG A 178 -5.16 19.43 4.73
N SER A 179 -4.38 18.69 5.52
CA SER A 179 -3.58 19.17 6.65
C SER A 179 -2.36 18.27 6.80
N ARG A 180 -1.40 18.65 7.64
CA ARG A 180 -0.20 17.86 7.90
C ARG A 180 -0.58 16.52 8.55
N PRO A 181 -0.21 15.37 7.94
CA PRO A 181 -0.47 14.06 8.53
C PRO A 181 0.15 13.93 9.93
N GLY A 182 -0.59 13.32 10.84
CA GLY A 182 -0.15 13.11 12.22
C GLY A 182 -0.24 14.33 13.15
N ALA A 183 -0.55 15.53 12.64
CA ALA A 183 -0.61 16.75 13.46
C ALA A 183 -1.89 16.85 14.31
N ALA A 184 -3.01 16.36 13.82
CA ALA A 184 -4.31 16.43 14.48
C ALA A 184 -4.93 15.04 14.66
N SER A 185 -5.99 14.92 15.46
CA SER A 185 -6.76 13.71 15.69
C SER A 185 -7.64 13.30 14.50
N GLU A 186 -7.89 14.23 13.58
CA GLU A 186 -8.58 14.00 12.31
C GLU A 186 -7.63 14.31 11.16
N LEU A 187 -7.59 13.42 10.17
CA LEU A 187 -6.94 13.67 8.90
C LEU A 187 -8.00 13.77 7.81
N ARG A 188 -8.05 14.91 7.13
CA ARG A 188 -8.84 15.07 5.91
C ARG A 188 -7.95 14.77 4.71
N VAL A 189 -8.43 13.89 3.82
CA VAL A 189 -7.72 13.50 2.61
C VAL A 189 -8.63 13.76 1.41
N ARG A 190 -8.07 14.31 0.35
CA ARG A 190 -8.75 14.38 -0.95
C ARG A 190 -8.22 13.26 -1.84
N VAL A 191 -9.14 12.47 -2.39
CA VAL A 191 -8.84 11.47 -3.41
C VAL A 191 -8.91 12.17 -4.76
N LEU A 192 -7.83 12.11 -5.52
CA LEU A 192 -7.75 12.65 -6.88
C LEU A 192 -7.55 11.51 -7.88
N TRP A 193 -8.31 11.53 -8.96
CA TRP A 193 -8.10 10.73 -10.17
C TRP A 193 -7.71 11.64 -11.32
N GLN A 194 -6.48 11.45 -11.86
CA GLN A 194 -5.93 12.29 -12.93
C GLN A 194 -6.01 13.80 -12.60
N GLY A 195 -5.75 14.16 -11.34
CA GLY A 195 -5.79 15.53 -10.87
C GLY A 195 -7.18 16.08 -10.52
N HIS A 196 -8.26 15.34 -10.78
CA HIS A 196 -9.64 15.73 -10.49
C HIS A 196 -10.19 15.02 -9.26
N PRO A 197 -11.07 15.66 -8.47
CA PRO A 197 -11.73 15.01 -7.35
C PRO A 197 -12.46 13.73 -7.75
N LEU A 198 -12.22 12.63 -7.02
CA LEU A 198 -12.88 11.35 -7.23
C LEU A 198 -13.92 11.12 -6.13
N ALA A 199 -15.20 11.20 -6.48
CA ALA A 199 -16.30 10.91 -5.58
C ALA A 199 -16.55 9.41 -5.44
N GLY A 200 -17.00 8.98 -4.25
CA GLY A 200 -17.42 7.59 -3.98
C GLY A 200 -16.29 6.58 -3.82
N ALA A 201 -15.02 7.00 -3.90
CA ALA A 201 -13.87 6.12 -3.69
C ALA A 201 -13.90 5.55 -2.26
N LEU A 202 -13.78 4.23 -2.12
CA LEU A 202 -13.63 3.59 -0.81
C LEU A 202 -12.20 3.81 -0.33
N VAL A 203 -12.06 4.43 0.84
CA VAL A 203 -10.78 4.66 1.51
C VAL A 203 -10.76 3.82 2.78
N LYS A 204 -9.75 2.98 2.91
CA LYS A 204 -9.51 2.12 4.06
C LYS A 204 -8.29 2.60 4.84
N THR A 205 -8.31 2.45 6.15
CA THR A 205 -7.17 2.78 7.02
C THR A 205 -6.81 1.65 7.94
N TRP A 206 -5.54 1.53 8.23
CA TRP A 206 -4.97 0.62 9.22
C TRP A 206 -4.02 1.37 10.12
N ARG A 207 -3.87 0.89 11.33
CA ARG A 207 -2.95 1.46 12.32
C ARG A 207 -2.17 0.36 13.02
N GLN A 208 -0.87 0.56 13.17
CA GLN A 208 -0.04 -0.27 14.05
C GLN A 208 0.68 0.60 15.09
N PRO A 209 1.03 0.03 16.27
CA PRO A 209 1.88 0.73 17.22
C PRO A 209 3.26 1.03 16.62
N LEU A 210 3.88 2.14 17.03
CA LEU A 210 5.30 2.36 16.82
C LEU A 210 6.13 1.52 17.80
N ALA A 211 7.41 1.33 17.51
CA ALA A 211 8.37 0.82 18.48
C ALA A 211 8.55 1.81 19.66
N ALA A 212 9.11 1.35 20.78
CA ALA A 212 9.28 2.17 21.97
C ALA A 212 10.15 3.42 21.76
N ASN A 213 11.05 3.40 20.76
CA ASN A 213 11.87 4.55 20.37
C ASN A 213 11.16 5.53 19.42
N GLY A 214 9.87 5.30 19.10
CA GLY A 214 9.09 6.14 18.18
C GLY A 214 9.26 5.82 16.70
N HIS A 215 10.16 4.91 16.33
CA HIS A 215 10.37 4.46 14.96
C HIS A 215 9.29 3.46 14.53
N THR A 216 9.24 3.15 13.24
CA THR A 216 8.40 2.07 12.75
C THR A 216 8.90 0.72 13.28
N ARG A 217 7.96 -0.20 13.53
CA ARG A 217 8.33 -1.54 13.97
C ARG A 217 9.02 -2.30 12.83
N PRO A 218 10.04 -3.13 13.13
CA PRO A 218 10.63 -4.01 12.12
C PRO A 218 9.58 -4.87 11.42
N VAL A 219 9.72 -5.09 10.12
CA VAL A 219 8.71 -5.80 9.30
C VAL A 219 8.38 -7.18 9.87
N LEU A 220 9.38 -7.92 10.36
CA LEU A 220 9.20 -9.26 10.92
C LEU A 220 8.46 -9.29 12.28
N GLU A 221 8.35 -8.13 12.93
CA GLU A 221 7.65 -7.98 14.22
C GLU A 221 6.22 -7.47 14.05
N ARG A 222 5.74 -7.33 12.81
CA ARG A 222 4.40 -6.82 12.52
C ARG A 222 3.39 -7.94 12.44
N ASP A 223 2.31 -7.77 13.18
CA ASP A 223 1.10 -8.59 13.02
C ASP A 223 0.16 -7.94 12.01
N SER A 224 -0.71 -8.76 11.40
CA SER A 224 -1.83 -8.22 10.62
C SER A 224 -2.80 -7.51 11.57
N VAL A 225 -3.24 -6.32 11.17
CA VAL A 225 -4.22 -5.55 11.91
C VAL A 225 -5.51 -5.41 11.09
N GLU A 226 -6.62 -5.38 11.81
CA GLU A 226 -7.93 -5.14 11.22
C GLU A 226 -8.02 -3.74 10.60
N VAL A 227 -8.94 -3.58 9.64
CA VAL A 227 -9.29 -2.26 9.10
C VAL A 227 -9.78 -1.38 10.25
N ALA A 228 -9.08 -0.27 10.49
CA ALA A 228 -9.44 0.66 11.56
C ALA A 228 -10.65 1.51 11.20
N GLN A 229 -10.78 1.87 9.91
CA GLN A 229 -11.88 2.67 9.39
C GLN A 229 -12.02 2.47 7.89
N GLU A 230 -13.27 2.47 7.42
CA GLU A 230 -13.65 2.61 6.01
C GLU A 230 -14.52 3.83 5.83
N ALA A 231 -14.26 4.62 4.80
CA ALA A 231 -15.07 5.79 4.46
C ALA A 231 -15.09 6.00 2.94
N ARG A 232 -16.15 6.62 2.43
CA ARG A 232 -16.22 7.00 1.01
C ARG A 232 -15.98 8.50 0.85
N SER A 233 -15.25 8.85 -0.20
CA SER A 233 -15.05 10.24 -0.57
C SER A 233 -16.37 10.88 -1.01
N ASP A 234 -16.56 12.15 -0.62
CA ASP A 234 -17.71 12.95 -1.01
C ASP A 234 -17.61 13.46 -2.47
N VAL A 235 -18.55 14.32 -2.87
CA VAL A 235 -18.59 14.90 -4.23
C VAL A 235 -17.37 15.74 -4.58
N ASN A 236 -16.63 16.22 -3.57
CA ASN A 236 -15.37 16.96 -3.73
C ASN A 236 -14.13 16.06 -3.64
N GLY A 237 -14.34 14.74 -3.54
CA GLY A 237 -13.27 13.76 -3.33
C GLY A 237 -12.75 13.74 -1.88
N ASP A 238 -13.33 14.49 -0.97
CA ASP A 238 -12.83 14.60 0.41
C ASP A 238 -13.34 13.45 1.29
N VAL A 239 -12.47 12.93 2.14
CA VAL A 239 -12.78 11.95 3.18
C VAL A 239 -12.18 12.41 4.51
N ARG A 240 -12.87 12.13 5.62
CA ARG A 240 -12.41 12.39 6.98
C ARG A 240 -12.07 11.10 7.68
N LEU A 241 -10.89 11.04 8.26
CA LEU A 241 -10.33 9.86 8.91
C LEU A 241 -9.99 10.19 10.36
N ASP A 242 -10.48 9.37 11.30
CA ASP A 242 -10.11 9.46 12.70
C ASP A 242 -8.74 8.82 12.91
N VAL A 243 -7.75 9.65 13.22
CA VAL A 243 -6.36 9.23 13.44
C VAL A 243 -5.88 9.62 14.83
N ARG A 244 -6.79 9.71 15.82
CA ARG A 244 -6.46 10.16 17.19
C ARG A 244 -5.46 9.28 17.91
N ALA A 245 -5.44 7.98 17.62
CA ALA A 245 -4.52 7.06 18.25
C ALA A 245 -3.09 7.22 17.71
N ALA A 246 -2.11 7.22 18.60
CA ALA A 246 -0.71 7.20 18.21
C ALA A 246 -0.36 5.91 17.46
N GLY A 247 0.56 6.00 16.52
CA GLY A 247 1.00 4.85 15.74
C GLY A 247 1.39 5.23 14.32
N GLU A 248 1.80 4.24 13.58
CA GLU A 248 1.94 4.31 12.12
C GLU A 248 0.58 4.02 11.48
N TRP A 249 0.22 4.83 10.50
CA TRP A 249 -1.03 4.76 9.76
C TRP A 249 -0.77 4.46 8.29
N LEU A 250 -1.56 3.56 7.73
CA LEU A 250 -1.67 3.28 6.30
C LEU A 250 -3.07 3.69 5.85
N VAL A 251 -3.16 4.51 4.81
CA VAL A 251 -4.39 4.87 4.11
C VAL A 251 -4.29 4.32 2.70
N SER A 252 -5.30 3.63 2.21
CA SER A 252 -5.31 3.05 0.86
C SER A 252 -6.65 3.23 0.17
N THR A 253 -6.60 3.31 -1.14
CA THR A 253 -7.77 3.31 -2.03
C THR A 253 -7.37 2.73 -3.39
N VAL A 254 -8.36 2.23 -4.12
CA VAL A 254 -8.20 1.78 -5.50
C VAL A 254 -9.29 2.38 -6.37
N HIS A 255 -8.95 2.71 -7.60
CA HIS A 255 -9.89 3.08 -8.64
C HIS A 255 -9.68 2.19 -9.87
N MET A 256 -10.79 1.70 -10.44
CA MET A 256 -10.76 0.80 -11.59
C MET A 256 -11.70 1.31 -12.69
N VAL A 257 -11.21 1.25 -13.91
CA VAL A 257 -11.96 1.59 -15.13
C VAL A 257 -11.85 0.44 -16.12
N ALA A 258 -12.72 0.40 -17.12
CA ALA A 258 -12.51 -0.46 -18.28
C ALA A 258 -11.19 -0.09 -18.96
N ALA A 259 -10.39 -1.08 -19.31
CA ALA A 259 -9.13 -0.81 -19.98
C ALA A 259 -9.40 -0.20 -21.35
N PRO A 260 -8.69 0.89 -21.74
CA PRO A 260 -8.81 1.45 -23.08
C PRO A 260 -8.32 0.41 -24.12
N GLU A 261 -8.98 0.36 -25.28
CA GLU A 261 -8.63 -0.53 -26.39
C GLU A 261 -7.17 -0.35 -26.84
N THR A 262 -6.71 0.89 -26.85
CA THR A 262 -5.30 1.20 -27.14
C THR A 262 -4.51 1.28 -25.82
N PRO A 263 -3.50 0.43 -25.62
CA PRO A 263 -2.64 0.50 -24.44
C PRO A 263 -1.96 1.88 -24.33
N PRO A 264 -1.80 2.42 -23.11
CA PRO A 264 -1.24 3.77 -22.89
C PRO A 264 0.25 3.90 -23.30
N ALA A 265 0.98 2.79 -23.41
CA ALA A 265 2.36 2.77 -23.85
C ALA A 265 2.73 1.40 -24.44
N PRO A 266 3.77 1.31 -25.31
CA PRO A 266 4.33 0.04 -25.75
C PRO A 266 4.73 -0.85 -24.55
N GLY A 267 4.42 -2.15 -24.64
CA GLY A 267 4.72 -3.12 -23.59
C GLY A 267 3.74 -3.10 -22.39
N THR A 268 2.73 -2.24 -22.40
CA THR A 268 1.63 -2.32 -21.43
C THR A 268 0.86 -3.63 -21.61
N PRO A 269 0.62 -4.41 -20.55
CA PRO A 269 -0.13 -5.66 -20.65
C PRO A 269 -1.55 -5.44 -21.20
N ASP A 270 -2.03 -6.38 -22.03
CA ASP A 270 -3.43 -6.44 -22.42
C ASP A 270 -4.32 -6.82 -21.23
N ALA A 271 -5.49 -6.19 -21.13
CA ALA A 271 -6.42 -6.39 -20.01
C ALA A 271 -7.82 -5.88 -20.36
N ASP A 272 -8.84 -6.37 -19.64
CA ASP A 272 -10.21 -5.85 -19.72
C ASP A 272 -10.42 -4.67 -18.76
N TRP A 273 -9.63 -4.65 -17.66
CA TRP A 273 -9.72 -3.67 -16.60
C TRP A 273 -8.38 -3.02 -16.32
N GLU A 274 -8.43 -1.74 -15.99
CA GLU A 274 -7.26 -0.99 -15.54
C GLU A 274 -7.51 -0.43 -14.15
N SER A 275 -6.70 -0.86 -13.16
CA SER A 275 -6.76 -0.29 -11.82
C SER A 275 -5.52 0.53 -11.48
N THR A 276 -5.73 1.51 -10.64
CA THR A 276 -4.67 2.27 -9.99
C THR A 276 -4.90 2.23 -8.48
N TRP A 277 -3.89 1.80 -7.75
CA TRP A 277 -3.88 1.72 -6.30
C TRP A 277 -3.09 2.90 -5.74
N ALA A 278 -3.64 3.57 -4.76
CA ALA A 278 -2.93 4.62 -4.04
C ALA A 278 -2.79 4.28 -2.57
N SER A 279 -1.62 4.55 -1.99
CA SER A 279 -1.37 4.43 -0.57
C SER A 279 -0.62 5.62 -0.01
N LEU A 280 -0.84 5.88 1.26
CA LEU A 280 -0.22 6.93 2.04
C LEU A 280 0.13 6.39 3.42
N THR A 281 1.40 6.48 3.82
CA THR A 281 1.85 6.14 5.17
C THR A 281 2.37 7.37 5.91
N PHE A 282 2.13 7.41 7.22
CA PHE A 282 2.61 8.47 8.12
C PHE A 282 2.56 7.99 9.57
N ALA A 283 3.28 8.66 10.46
CA ALA A 283 3.16 8.45 11.90
C ALA A 283 2.38 9.57 12.58
N ARG A 284 1.57 9.19 13.57
CA ARG A 284 1.07 10.08 14.60
C ARG A 284 1.80 9.81 15.90
N LEU A 285 2.59 10.78 16.30
CA LEU A 285 3.29 10.76 17.59
C LEU A 285 2.37 11.38 18.64
N VAL A 286 2.33 10.80 19.84
CA VAL A 286 1.73 11.48 21.00
C VAL A 286 2.72 12.57 21.41
N PRO A 287 2.27 13.82 21.67
CA PRO A 287 3.14 14.79 22.28
C PRO A 287 3.69 14.22 23.59
N ASP A 288 5.01 14.30 23.78
CA ASP A 288 5.63 13.93 25.04
C ASP A 288 5.11 14.90 26.14
N THR A 289 4.12 14.42 26.90
CA THR A 289 3.53 15.18 28.01
C THR A 289 4.48 15.27 29.21
N THR A 290 5.67 14.66 29.15
CA THR A 290 6.67 14.68 30.21
C THR A 290 7.62 15.88 30.13
N GLN A 291 7.69 16.59 29.00
CA GLN A 291 8.41 17.85 28.92
C GLN A 291 7.54 18.98 29.54
N ARG A 292 7.56 19.08 30.88
CA ARG A 292 7.16 20.33 31.53
C ARG A 292 8.08 21.43 31.02
N PRO A 293 7.56 22.59 30.61
CA PRO A 293 8.42 23.76 30.41
C PRO A 293 9.15 24.02 31.73
N SER A 294 10.46 24.05 31.68
CA SER A 294 11.26 24.53 32.82
C SER A 294 10.86 25.95 33.14
N PRO A 295 10.72 26.31 34.43
CA PRO A 295 10.28 27.63 34.89
C PRO A 295 11.24 28.74 34.46
#